data_9f4a447c039018d58c979782cd7183bd
#
_entry.id   9f4a447c039018d58c979782cd7183bd
#
_cell.length_a   1.000
_cell.length_b   1.000
_cell.length_c   1.000
_cell.angle_alpha   90.00
_cell.angle_beta   90.00
_cell.angle_gamma   90.00
#
_symmetry.space_group_name_H-M   'P 1'
#
loop_
_entity.id
_entity.type
_entity.pdbx_description
1 polymer ?
#
loop_
_entity_poly.entity_id
_entity_poly.type
_entity_poly.pdbx_seq_one_letter_code
_entity_poly.pdbx_strand_id
1 'polypeptide(L)'
;INGCLVGSEMCIRDRKIGGANVPFNTDAWDGYPKERERLFKELKKVNSVLVLTGDTHNSWLNNLYDANNNFIGVEIGTPAISSPNTIDTFGSLTDRIEEGFIKENKNVKWTEGKHKGYTLLKLTKDRSEVCFVYVNTVKSKVYEVIDNNKFNVKPNTPII
;
A
#
# COMPACT_ATOMS: atom_id res chain seq x y z
N ILE A 1 -6.63 -2.09 21.32
CA ILE A 1 -5.99 -2.04 19.98
C ILE A 1 -7.07 -2.41 19.00
N ASN A 2 -7.55 -1.42 18.26
CA ASN A 2 -8.48 -1.63 17.16
C ASN A 2 -7.71 -2.38 16.06
N GLY A 3 -8.26 -3.47 15.55
CA GLY A 3 -7.60 -4.47 14.76
C GLY A 3 -6.54 -4.01 13.78
N CYS A 4 -5.30 -4.38 14.03
CA CYS A 4 -4.21 -4.28 13.07
C CYS A 4 -3.97 -5.69 12.51
N LEU A 5 -4.19 -5.87 11.22
CA LEU A 5 -3.81 -7.09 10.54
C LEU A 5 -2.41 -6.89 9.98
N VAL A 6 -1.44 -7.55 10.62
CA VAL A 6 -0.12 -7.75 10.05
C VAL A 6 -0.23 -9.04 9.27
N GLY A 7 -0.29 -8.95 8.02
CA GLY A 7 -0.41 -10.15 7.25
C GLY A 7 0.09 -9.97 5.86
N SER A 8 0.39 -11.02 5.40
CA SER A 8 0.70 -11.51 4.10
C SER A 8 1.48 -10.56 3.18
N GLU A 9 2.28 -11.15 2.53
CA GLU A 9 3.21 -10.71 1.54
C GLU A 9 2.58 -9.91 0.40
N MET A 10 1.24 -9.88 0.24
CA MET A 10 0.59 -9.34 -0.95
C MET A 10 -0.51 -8.31 -0.64
N CYS A 11 -0.59 -7.27 -1.48
CA CYS A 11 -1.61 -6.22 -1.41
C CYS A 11 -3.04 -6.75 -1.53
N ILE A 12 -3.96 -6.24 -0.71
CA ILE A 12 -5.37 -6.71 -0.63
C ILE A 12 -6.29 -6.00 -1.64
N ARG A 13 -5.81 -5.13 -2.48
CA ARG A 13 -6.65 -4.31 -3.35
C ARG A 13 -6.62 -4.70 -4.82
N ASP A 14 -7.70 -4.37 -5.54
CA ASP A 14 -7.75 -4.45 -7.00
C ASP A 14 -6.87 -3.36 -7.62
N ARG A 15 -5.99 -3.75 -8.53
CA ARG A 15 -5.23 -2.86 -9.38
C ARG A 15 -5.64 -3.04 -10.83
N LYS A 16 -5.90 -1.93 -11.49
CA LYS A 16 -6.21 -1.88 -12.91
C LYS A 16 -5.14 -1.08 -13.62
N ILE A 17 -4.71 -1.52 -14.78
CA ILE A 17 -3.82 -0.78 -15.67
C ILE A 17 -4.42 -0.79 -17.07
N GLY A 18 -4.35 0.37 -17.74
CA GLY A 18 -4.75 0.52 -19.14
C GLY A 18 -6.25 0.42 -19.38
N GLY A 19 -7.08 0.76 -18.38
CA GLY A 19 -8.55 0.76 -18.55
C GLY A 19 -9.20 -0.62 -18.63
N ALA A 20 -8.43 -1.71 -18.59
CA ALA A 20 -8.96 -3.06 -18.60
C ALA A 20 -9.45 -3.46 -17.20
N ASN A 21 -10.65 -4.06 -17.13
CA ASN A 21 -11.18 -4.64 -15.89
C ASN A 21 -10.53 -5.99 -15.54
N VAL A 22 -9.24 -6.13 -15.81
CA VAL A 22 -8.46 -7.34 -15.56
C VAL A 22 -7.54 -7.09 -14.38
N PRO A 23 -7.44 -8.01 -13.40
CA PRO A 23 -6.47 -7.89 -12.32
C PRO A 23 -5.06 -7.75 -12.86
N PHE A 24 -4.29 -6.80 -12.32
CA PHE A 24 -2.90 -6.59 -12.74
C PHE A 24 -1.99 -7.74 -12.29
N ASN A 25 -2.26 -8.29 -11.11
CA ASN A 25 -1.50 -9.40 -10.56
C ASN A 25 -2.45 -10.44 -9.97
N THR A 26 -2.57 -11.58 -10.62
CA THR A 26 -3.44 -12.70 -10.17
C THR A 26 -2.83 -13.50 -9.02
N ASP A 27 -1.57 -13.31 -8.70
CA ASP A 27 -0.90 -13.91 -7.54
C ASP A 27 -1.19 -13.13 -6.24
N ALA A 28 -1.58 -11.86 -6.37
CA ALA A 28 -2.10 -11.05 -5.27
C ALA A 28 -3.59 -11.37 -4.98
N TRP A 29 -4.16 -10.76 -3.96
CA TRP A 29 -5.57 -10.88 -3.60
C TRP A 29 -6.53 -10.47 -4.73
N ASP A 30 -6.04 -9.78 -5.75
CA ASP A 30 -6.78 -9.50 -6.99
C ASP A 30 -7.18 -10.77 -7.74
N GLY A 31 -6.39 -11.83 -7.63
CA GLY A 31 -6.70 -13.15 -8.16
C GLY A 31 -7.74 -13.94 -7.34
N TYR A 32 -8.05 -13.50 -6.12
CA TYR A 32 -8.90 -14.22 -5.16
C TYR A 32 -10.07 -13.37 -4.65
N PRO A 33 -10.91 -12.78 -5.51
CA PRO A 33 -11.91 -11.79 -5.10
C PRO A 33 -12.95 -12.35 -4.11
N LYS A 34 -13.33 -13.62 -4.21
CA LYS A 34 -14.27 -14.24 -3.28
C LYS A 34 -13.70 -14.39 -1.86
N GLU A 35 -12.45 -14.80 -1.76
CA GLU A 35 -11.78 -14.94 -0.46
C GLU A 35 -11.49 -13.56 0.16
N ARG A 36 -11.15 -12.56 -0.66
CA ARG A 36 -11.01 -11.18 -0.21
C ARG A 36 -12.32 -10.65 0.39
N GLU A 37 -13.48 -10.88 -0.26
CA GLU A 37 -14.78 -10.49 0.29
C GLU A 37 -15.11 -11.23 1.60
N ARG A 38 -14.72 -12.50 1.73
CA ARG A 38 -14.85 -13.23 3.01
C ARG A 38 -14.02 -12.57 4.10
N LEU A 39 -12.77 -12.22 3.81
CA LEU A 39 -11.92 -11.49 4.74
C LEU A 39 -12.55 -10.15 5.13
N PHE A 40 -13.00 -9.36 4.16
CA PHE A 40 -13.64 -8.06 4.40
C PHE A 40 -14.90 -8.17 5.26
N LYS A 41 -15.67 -9.24 5.10
CA LYS A 41 -16.82 -9.52 5.96
C LYS A 41 -16.44 -9.69 7.44
N GLU A 42 -15.30 -10.33 7.70
CA GLU A 42 -14.80 -10.47 9.07
C GLU A 42 -14.20 -9.15 9.58
N LEU A 43 -13.45 -8.43 8.75
CA LEU A 43 -12.84 -7.15 9.11
C LEU A 43 -13.87 -6.07 9.44
N LYS A 44 -15.06 -6.10 8.85
CA LYS A 44 -16.17 -5.20 9.20
C LYS A 44 -16.67 -5.33 10.63
N LYS A 45 -16.38 -6.45 11.29
CA LYS A 45 -16.80 -6.68 12.69
C LYS A 45 -15.89 -5.98 13.71
N VAL A 46 -14.77 -5.45 13.26
CA VAL A 46 -13.80 -4.75 14.10
C VAL A 46 -13.74 -3.26 13.75
N ASN A 47 -13.42 -2.44 14.74
CA ASN A 47 -13.25 -1.01 14.54
C ASN A 47 -11.81 -0.72 14.09
N SER A 48 -11.65 0.17 13.10
CA SER A 48 -10.36 0.70 12.70
C SER A 48 -9.38 -0.35 12.17
N VAL A 49 -9.62 -0.77 10.95
CA VAL A 49 -8.78 -1.77 10.25
C VAL A 49 -7.58 -1.08 9.60
N LEU A 50 -6.39 -1.56 9.94
CA LEU A 50 -5.14 -1.21 9.29
C LEU A 50 -4.47 -2.50 8.80
N VAL A 51 -4.20 -2.57 7.51
CA VAL A 51 -3.56 -3.73 6.87
C VAL A 51 -2.13 -3.35 6.50
N LEU A 52 -1.18 -4.17 6.91
CA LEU A 52 0.24 -4.00 6.58
C LEU A 52 0.63 -5.06 5.55
N THR A 53 1.18 -4.63 4.44
CA THR A 53 1.57 -5.51 3.33
C THR A 53 2.96 -5.20 2.81
N GLY A 54 3.51 -6.12 2.03
CA GLY A 54 4.82 -6.01 1.38
C GLY A 54 4.78 -6.54 -0.05
N ASP A 55 5.77 -7.31 -0.43
CA ASP A 55 5.95 -8.06 -1.68
C ASP A 55 6.03 -7.22 -2.97
N THR A 56 5.26 -6.18 -3.11
CA THR A 56 5.21 -5.38 -4.35
C THR A 56 6.42 -4.47 -4.55
N HIS A 57 7.31 -4.41 -3.57
CA HIS A 57 8.55 -3.65 -3.55
C HIS A 57 8.39 -2.12 -3.63
N ASN A 58 7.17 -1.62 -3.80
CA ASN A 58 6.83 -0.20 -3.77
C ASN A 58 6.15 0.15 -2.44
N SER A 59 6.21 1.43 -2.10
CA SER A 59 5.40 1.99 -1.02
C SER A 59 3.98 2.27 -1.50
N TRP A 60 2.99 1.97 -0.66
CA TRP A 60 1.59 2.18 -0.98
C TRP A 60 0.81 2.72 0.21
N LEU A 61 -0.13 3.58 -0.09
CA LEU A 61 -1.17 4.01 0.84
C LEU A 61 -2.53 3.93 0.14
N ASN A 62 -3.36 3.01 0.59
CA ASN A 62 -4.60 2.66 -0.08
C ASN A 62 -5.78 2.65 0.87
N ASN A 63 -6.94 3.10 0.39
CA ASN A 63 -8.21 2.81 1.04
C ASN A 63 -8.73 1.45 0.57
N LEU A 64 -9.27 0.67 1.48
CA LEU A 64 -9.91 -0.60 1.18
C LEU A 64 -11.43 -0.43 1.17
N TYR A 65 -12.07 -0.94 0.11
CA TYR A 65 -13.52 -0.94 -0.04
C TYR A 65 -14.00 -2.34 -0.44
N ASP A 66 -15.15 -2.74 0.07
CA ASP A 66 -15.82 -3.98 -0.36
C ASP A 66 -16.51 -3.82 -1.73
N ALA A 67 -17.10 -4.90 -2.23
CA ALA A 67 -17.83 -4.92 -3.50
C ALA A 67 -19.02 -3.93 -3.55
N ASN A 68 -19.58 -3.55 -2.39
CA ASN A 68 -20.65 -2.56 -2.27
C ASN A 68 -20.12 -1.13 -2.04
N ASN A 69 -18.79 -0.93 -2.18
CA ASN A 69 -18.13 0.35 -1.96
C ASN A 69 -18.21 0.88 -0.51
N ASN A 70 -18.39 0.00 0.48
CA ASN A 70 -18.26 0.38 1.88
C ASN A 70 -16.78 0.39 2.27
N PHE A 71 -16.38 1.43 2.99
CA PHE A 71 -15.02 1.53 3.52
C PHE A 71 -14.74 0.45 4.56
N ILE A 72 -13.63 -0.25 4.42
CA ILE A 72 -13.18 -1.33 5.32
C ILE A 72 -12.04 -0.85 6.20
N GLY A 73 -11.07 -0.16 5.63
CA GLY A 73 -9.86 0.26 6.32
C GLY A 73 -8.81 0.83 5.40
N VAL A 74 -7.60 0.95 5.90
CA VAL A 74 -6.44 1.45 5.16
C VAL A 74 -5.40 0.35 5.04
N GLU A 75 -4.82 0.23 3.85
CA GLU A 75 -3.66 -0.61 3.59
C GLU A 75 -2.40 0.24 3.45
N ILE A 76 -1.33 -0.20 4.10
CA ILE A 76 0.00 0.36 4.04
C ILE A 76 0.93 -0.70 3.47
N GLY A 77 1.39 -0.50 2.24
CA GLY A 77 2.39 -1.35 1.61
C GLY A 77 3.79 -0.80 1.87
N THR A 78 4.66 -1.63 2.43
CA THR A 78 6.04 -1.23 2.71
C THR A 78 6.94 -1.38 1.48
N PRO A 79 7.94 -0.50 1.28
CA PRO A 79 8.91 -0.65 0.20
C PRO A 79 9.84 -1.85 0.42
N ALA A 80 10.54 -2.25 -0.62
CA ALA A 80 11.64 -3.20 -0.51
C ALA A 80 12.85 -2.59 0.22
N ILE A 81 13.58 -3.40 0.96
CA ILE A 81 14.87 -3.01 1.53
C ILE A 81 15.95 -2.95 0.44
N SER A 82 15.98 -3.93 -0.48
CA SER A 82 17.01 -4.05 -1.52
C SER A 82 16.52 -4.62 -2.85
N SER A 83 15.35 -5.27 -2.87
CA SER A 83 14.80 -5.88 -4.09
C SER A 83 14.45 -4.83 -5.14
N PRO A 84 14.47 -5.17 -6.44
CA PRO A 84 14.06 -4.28 -7.51
C PRO A 84 12.63 -3.77 -7.30
N ASN A 85 12.39 -2.50 -7.63
CA ASN A 85 11.06 -1.87 -7.59
C ASN A 85 10.73 -1.26 -8.97
N THR A 86 9.74 -0.38 -9.05
CA THR A 86 9.28 0.17 -10.33
C THR A 86 10.38 0.91 -11.08
N ILE A 87 11.24 1.69 -10.40
CA ILE A 87 12.33 2.43 -11.08
C ILE A 87 13.38 1.50 -11.68
N ASP A 88 13.68 0.39 -11.01
CA ASP A 88 14.66 -0.58 -11.50
C ASP A 88 14.16 -1.31 -12.78
N THR A 89 12.84 -1.45 -12.92
CA THR A 89 12.21 -2.13 -14.05
C THR A 89 11.90 -1.18 -15.21
N PHE A 90 11.40 0.01 -14.91
CA PHE A 90 10.82 0.92 -15.92
C PHE A 90 11.58 2.25 -16.05
N GLY A 91 12.60 2.50 -15.23
CA GLY A 91 13.44 3.69 -15.30
C GLY A 91 12.63 5.00 -15.27
N SER A 92 12.85 5.87 -16.22
CA SER A 92 12.18 7.19 -16.32
C SER A 92 10.66 7.14 -16.51
N LEU A 93 10.08 5.99 -16.79
CA LEU A 93 8.63 5.84 -16.90
C LEU A 93 7.93 5.69 -15.54
N THR A 94 8.69 5.55 -14.45
CA THR A 94 8.15 5.31 -13.10
C THR A 94 7.11 6.35 -12.70
N ASP A 95 7.39 7.64 -12.89
CA ASP A 95 6.45 8.71 -12.54
C ASP A 95 5.10 8.56 -13.25
N ARG A 96 5.13 8.25 -14.55
CA ARG A 96 3.91 8.03 -15.34
C ARG A 96 3.13 6.80 -14.88
N ILE A 97 3.82 5.75 -14.46
CA ILE A 97 3.20 4.53 -13.95
C ILE A 97 2.54 4.81 -12.61
N GLU A 98 3.20 5.53 -11.71
CA GLU A 98 2.66 5.93 -10.41
C GLU A 98 1.42 6.82 -10.56
N GLU A 99 1.49 7.84 -11.42
CA GLU A 99 0.35 8.68 -11.78
C GLU A 99 -0.81 7.87 -12.37
N GLY A 100 -0.50 6.90 -13.24
CA GLY A 100 -1.49 5.99 -13.81
C GLY A 100 -2.18 5.15 -12.73
N PHE A 101 -1.45 4.59 -11.78
CA PHE A 101 -2.02 3.86 -10.66
C PHE A 101 -2.99 4.71 -9.85
N ILE A 102 -2.60 5.93 -9.50
CA ILE A 102 -3.44 6.85 -8.72
C ILE A 102 -4.69 7.25 -9.51
N LYS A 103 -4.54 7.57 -10.80
CA LYS A 103 -5.64 8.03 -11.66
C LYS A 103 -6.66 6.93 -11.94
N GLU A 104 -6.20 5.71 -12.24
CA GLU A 104 -7.08 4.61 -12.65
C GLU A 104 -7.71 3.88 -11.45
N ASN A 105 -7.11 4.00 -10.27
CA ASN A 105 -7.55 3.27 -9.09
C ASN A 105 -7.89 4.24 -7.94
N LYS A 106 -9.16 4.57 -7.79
CA LYS A 106 -9.66 5.48 -6.73
C LYS A 106 -9.24 5.08 -5.31
N ASN A 107 -8.89 3.82 -5.12
CA ASN A 107 -8.43 3.26 -3.84
C ASN A 107 -7.00 3.66 -3.53
N VAL A 108 -6.17 3.85 -4.56
CA VAL A 108 -4.77 4.28 -4.42
C VAL A 108 -4.75 5.76 -4.07
N LYS A 109 -4.22 6.08 -2.91
CA LYS A 109 -4.08 7.47 -2.46
C LYS A 109 -2.67 7.98 -2.65
N TRP A 110 -1.70 7.10 -2.56
CA TRP A 110 -0.31 7.43 -2.77
C TRP A 110 0.49 6.16 -3.06
N THR A 111 1.51 6.28 -3.90
CA THR A 111 2.49 5.23 -4.17
C THR A 111 3.83 5.85 -4.49
N GLU A 112 4.89 5.12 -4.19
CA GLU A 112 6.28 5.48 -4.47
C GLU A 112 7.06 4.20 -4.76
N GLY A 113 7.71 4.12 -5.91
CA GLY A 113 8.46 2.95 -6.38
C GLY A 113 9.87 3.31 -6.86
N LYS A 114 10.46 4.41 -6.38
CA LYS A 114 11.81 4.85 -6.78
C LYS A 114 12.86 4.49 -5.76
N HIS A 115 12.51 4.53 -4.48
CA HIS A 115 13.46 4.39 -3.40
C HIS A 115 13.31 3.07 -2.65
N LYS A 116 14.36 2.69 -1.97
CA LYS A 116 14.41 1.56 -1.04
C LYS A 116 14.34 2.10 0.38
N GLY A 117 13.77 1.30 1.28
CA GLY A 117 13.64 1.74 2.64
C GLY A 117 12.75 0.85 3.49
N TYR A 118 12.09 1.48 4.45
CA TYR A 118 11.20 0.80 5.38
C TYR A 118 10.08 1.73 5.87
N THR A 119 9.09 1.16 6.50
CA THR A 119 7.98 1.91 7.08
C THR A 119 8.06 1.89 8.59
N LEU A 120 8.02 3.06 9.21
CA LEU A 120 7.80 3.24 10.65
C LEU A 120 6.32 3.49 10.90
N LEU A 121 5.76 2.75 11.83
CA LEU A 121 4.37 2.88 12.22
C LEU A 121 4.27 3.15 13.73
N LYS A 122 3.61 4.26 14.09
CA LYS A 122 3.28 4.59 15.47
C LYS A 122 1.77 4.57 15.65
N LEU A 123 1.29 3.64 16.46
CA LEU A 123 -0.13 3.46 16.74
C LEU A 123 -0.51 4.16 18.05
N THR A 124 -1.57 4.96 17.99
CA THR A 124 -2.22 5.56 19.14
C THR A 124 -3.72 5.24 19.10
N LYS A 125 -4.46 5.64 20.16
CA LYS A 125 -5.92 5.44 20.17
C LYS A 125 -6.62 6.32 19.11
N ASP A 126 -6.05 7.48 18.79
CA ASP A 126 -6.69 8.50 17.98
C ASP A 126 -6.22 8.50 16.52
N ARG A 127 -5.03 7.95 16.25
CA ARG A 127 -4.46 7.90 14.92
C ARG A 127 -3.29 6.91 14.81
N SER A 128 -3.01 6.54 13.57
CA SER A 128 -1.79 5.84 13.17
C SER A 128 -0.90 6.82 12.40
N GLU A 129 0.32 7.04 12.87
CA GLU A 129 1.32 7.84 12.17
C GLU A 129 2.17 6.88 11.33
N VAL A 130 2.14 7.05 10.02
CA VAL A 130 2.89 6.25 9.04
C VAL A 130 4.02 7.09 8.50
N CYS A 131 5.25 6.59 8.56
CA CYS A 131 6.41 7.25 8.00
C CYS A 131 7.18 6.29 7.11
N PHE A 132 7.21 6.56 5.81
CA PHE A 132 8.08 5.86 4.86
C PHE A 132 9.44 6.51 4.86
N VAL A 133 10.47 5.75 5.23
CA VAL A 133 11.85 6.22 5.35
C VAL A 133 12.68 5.61 4.23
N TYR A 134 13.32 6.45 3.44
CA TYR A 134 14.08 6.04 2.26
C TYR A 134 15.56 6.35 2.37
N VAL A 135 16.34 5.61 1.58
CA VAL A 135 17.78 5.84 1.43
C VAL A 135 18.12 6.17 -0.02
N ASN A 136 19.17 6.96 -0.20
CA ASN A 136 19.64 7.37 -1.52
C ASN A 136 20.25 6.22 -2.32
N THR A 137 20.76 5.20 -1.66
CA THR A 137 21.34 4.02 -2.32
C THR A 137 21.39 2.83 -1.38
N VAL A 138 21.26 1.63 -1.96
CA VAL A 138 21.51 0.34 -1.31
C VAL A 138 22.77 -0.35 -1.87
N LYS A 139 23.45 0.31 -2.80
CA LYS A 139 24.65 -0.23 -3.47
C LYS A 139 25.96 0.14 -2.74
N SER A 140 25.88 0.97 -1.71
CA SER A 140 27.01 1.41 -0.89
C SER A 140 26.72 1.21 0.59
N LYS A 141 27.76 0.95 1.37
CA LYS A 141 27.67 0.96 2.85
C LYS A 141 27.54 2.37 3.42
N VAL A 142 27.93 3.38 2.64
CA VAL A 142 27.72 4.79 2.97
C VAL A 142 26.46 5.23 2.27
N TYR A 143 25.44 5.58 3.02
CA TYR A 143 24.13 6.02 2.53
C TYR A 143 23.60 7.17 3.38
N GLU A 144 22.64 7.88 2.83
CA GLU A 144 21.91 8.94 3.50
C GLU A 144 20.40 8.66 3.47
N VAL A 145 19.71 9.06 4.51
CA VAL A 145 18.24 9.12 4.51
C VAL A 145 17.83 10.36 3.72
N ILE A 146 17.12 10.16 2.61
CA ILE A 146 16.84 11.23 1.65
C ILE A 146 15.43 11.82 1.76
N ASP A 147 14.48 11.04 2.22
CA ASP A 147 13.10 11.45 2.30
C ASP A 147 12.35 10.72 3.41
N ASN A 148 11.32 11.39 3.93
CA ASN A 148 10.43 10.86 4.96
C ASN A 148 8.99 11.27 4.66
N ASN A 149 8.28 10.46 3.88
CA ASN A 149 6.86 10.69 3.63
C ASN A 149 6.03 10.29 4.85
N LYS A 150 5.30 11.26 5.41
CA LYS A 150 4.52 11.08 6.64
C LYS A 150 3.03 11.25 6.39
N PHE A 151 2.26 10.30 6.90
CA PHE A 151 0.81 10.30 6.80
C PHE A 151 0.18 10.05 8.17
N ASN A 152 -0.99 10.64 8.38
CA ASN A 152 -1.82 10.39 9.55
C ASN A 152 -3.10 9.69 9.13
N VAL A 153 -3.28 8.47 9.59
CA VAL A 153 -4.47 7.67 9.35
C VAL A 153 -5.35 7.71 10.59
N LYS A 154 -6.56 8.24 10.46
CA LYS A 154 -7.54 8.26 11.54
C LYS A 154 -8.37 6.97 11.53
N PRO A 155 -8.81 6.47 12.71
CA PRO A 155 -9.71 5.33 12.78
C PRO A 155 -10.97 5.53 11.94
N ASN A 156 -11.38 4.49 11.21
CA ASN A 156 -12.61 4.45 10.41
C ASN A 156 -12.78 5.61 9.42
N THR A 157 -11.70 6.24 9.01
CA THR A 157 -11.75 7.40 8.11
C THR A 157 -10.92 7.13 6.86
N PRO A 158 -11.51 7.22 5.66
CA PRO A 158 -10.76 7.14 4.41
C PRO A 158 -9.70 8.25 4.33
N ILE A 159 -8.59 7.93 3.71
CA ILE A 159 -7.60 8.94 3.30
C ILE A 159 -8.15 9.68 2.10
N ILE A 160 -8.07 10.99 2.13
CA ILE A 160 -8.57 11.89 1.09
C ILE A 160 -7.54 12.04 -0.04
#